data_c726fac6b51d8b1318ed4563ae479869
#
_entry.id   c726fac6b51d8b1318ed4563ae479869
#
_cell.length_a   1.000
_cell.length_b   1.000
_cell.length_c   1.000
_cell.angle_alpha   90.00
_cell.angle_beta   90.00
_cell.angle_gamma   90.00
#
_symmetry.space_group_name_H-M   'P 1'
#
loop_
_entity.id
_entity.type
_entity.pdbx_description
1 polymer ?
#
loop_
_entity_poly.entity_id
_entity_poly.type
_entity_poly.pdbx_seq_one_letter_code
_entity_poly.pdbx_strand_id
1 'polypeptide(L)'
;MSTEFRTGFIAIVGRPNVGKSTLLNALVGQKVSITSKKPQTTRHRITGIHTEAAAQFIFVDTPGFQMEHKNALNRAMNKSVTDTLSSVDVVLFVIESTRFDERDARVMKLLPSSRPVILVINKIDLLESKAELLPFIERMAKEFPFAEIVPIAAEAGKIEALPKAIQPYLPVGPAMYDADDFTDRNERFLAAEIIREKIFRLLGEEVPYAASVMIEQFTQEGNLRRIHASVIVDKPGQKAILIGKGGEKMKAISTQARKDMETLFGSKVYLEVWVKIKSGWADDERALKSLGYGDA
;
A
#
# COMPACT_ATOMS: atom_id res chain seq x y z
N MET A 1 13.57 34.60 5.92
CA MET A 1 14.49 33.44 5.92
C MET A 1 13.97 32.51 4.86
N SER A 2 14.72 32.26 3.77
CA SER A 2 14.32 31.23 2.80
C SER A 2 14.34 29.88 3.51
N THR A 3 13.20 29.26 3.70
CA THR A 3 13.13 27.88 4.19
C THR A 3 13.81 27.01 3.14
N GLU A 4 14.92 26.38 3.51
CA GLU A 4 15.60 25.42 2.63
C GLU A 4 14.64 24.29 2.28
N PHE A 5 14.57 23.95 0.99
CA PHE A 5 13.70 22.87 0.52
C PHE A 5 14.20 21.52 1.07
N ARG A 6 13.27 20.66 1.48
CA ARG A 6 13.57 19.36 2.07
C ARG A 6 12.94 18.26 1.26
N THR A 7 13.67 17.16 1.07
CA THR A 7 13.16 15.98 0.38
C THR A 7 13.73 14.73 1.01
N GLY A 8 12.94 13.65 1.05
CA GLY A 8 13.43 12.38 1.58
C GLY A 8 12.38 11.28 1.53
N PHE A 9 12.86 10.08 1.79
CA PHE A 9 12.08 8.85 1.77
C PHE A 9 11.48 8.54 3.15
N ILE A 10 10.20 8.18 3.17
CA ILE A 10 9.44 7.92 4.39
C ILE A 10 8.81 6.52 4.29
N ALA A 11 9.24 5.56 5.10
CA ALA A 11 8.60 4.25 5.15
C ALA A 11 7.30 4.30 5.94
N ILE A 12 6.25 3.65 5.44
CA ILE A 12 5.00 3.43 6.17
C ILE A 12 4.95 1.95 6.56
N VAL A 13 5.12 1.66 7.85
CA VAL A 13 5.15 0.30 8.38
C VAL A 13 4.12 0.10 9.49
N GLY A 14 3.72 -1.14 9.72
CA GLY A 14 2.71 -1.52 10.71
C GLY A 14 2.08 -2.86 10.36
N ARG A 15 1.35 -3.46 11.31
CA ARG A 15 0.64 -4.71 11.06
C ARG A 15 -0.40 -4.57 9.93
N PRO A 16 -0.92 -5.66 9.35
CA PRO A 16 -2.03 -5.59 8.39
C PRO A 16 -3.26 -4.86 8.97
N ASN A 17 -3.98 -4.14 8.12
CA ASN A 17 -5.26 -3.48 8.40
C ASN A 17 -5.24 -2.28 9.37
N VAL A 18 -4.08 -1.77 9.78
CA VAL A 18 -3.97 -0.51 10.55
C VAL A 18 -4.26 0.74 9.71
N GLY A 19 -4.35 0.61 8.37
CA GLY A 19 -4.68 1.72 7.48
C GLY A 19 -3.49 2.34 6.74
N LYS A 20 -2.36 1.62 6.56
CA LYS A 20 -1.16 2.11 5.86
C LYS A 20 -1.45 2.63 4.45
N SER A 21 -2.08 1.81 3.61
CA SER A 21 -2.41 2.18 2.22
C SER A 21 -3.49 3.28 2.15
N THR A 22 -4.41 3.32 3.11
CA THR A 22 -5.37 4.43 3.24
C THR A 22 -4.66 5.73 3.58
N LEU A 23 -3.69 5.66 4.51
CA LEU A 23 -2.85 6.80 4.87
C LEU A 23 -2.03 7.30 3.68
N LEU A 24 -1.36 6.39 2.95
CA LEU A 24 -0.62 6.75 1.74
C LEU A 24 -1.50 7.50 0.75
N ASN A 25 -2.67 6.95 0.41
CA ASN A 25 -3.60 7.58 -0.54
C ASN A 25 -4.07 8.97 -0.05
N ALA A 26 -4.32 9.11 1.26
CA ALA A 26 -4.71 10.39 1.84
C ALA A 26 -3.58 11.43 1.77
N LEU A 27 -2.32 11.03 2.05
CA LEU A 27 -1.14 11.89 1.99
C LEU A 27 -0.83 12.36 0.57
N VAL A 28 -0.99 11.47 -0.41
CA VAL A 28 -0.75 11.77 -1.84
C VAL A 28 -1.93 12.55 -2.46
N GLY A 29 -3.13 12.42 -1.89
CA GLY A 29 -4.35 12.99 -2.45
C GLY A 29 -4.91 12.22 -3.64
N GLN A 30 -4.31 11.06 -3.98
CA GLN A 30 -4.72 10.20 -5.10
C GLN A 30 -4.63 8.72 -4.71
N LYS A 31 -5.34 7.87 -5.46
CA LYS A 31 -5.33 6.42 -5.25
C LYS A 31 -4.12 5.78 -5.93
N VAL A 32 -3.03 5.64 -5.20
CA VAL A 32 -1.79 4.97 -5.66
C VAL A 32 -1.64 3.56 -5.10
N SER A 33 -2.21 3.30 -3.93
CA SER A 33 -2.21 1.98 -3.28
C SER A 33 -3.63 1.44 -3.12
N ILE A 34 -3.78 0.15 -3.32
CA ILE A 34 -5.09 -0.52 -3.17
C ILE A 34 -5.42 -0.73 -1.70
N THR A 35 -6.72 -0.68 -1.40
CA THR A 35 -7.22 -0.80 -0.03
C THR A 35 -8.23 -1.92 0.11
N SER A 36 -8.12 -2.70 1.20
CA SER A 36 -9.09 -3.74 1.55
C SER A 36 -9.07 -3.98 3.06
N LYS A 37 -10.17 -4.52 3.59
CA LYS A 37 -10.24 -4.99 4.98
C LYS A 37 -9.48 -6.29 5.21
N LYS A 38 -8.98 -6.94 4.16
CA LYS A 38 -8.24 -8.21 4.23
C LYS A 38 -6.75 -7.96 4.42
N PRO A 39 -6.02 -8.81 5.15
CA PRO A 39 -4.56 -8.74 5.23
C PRO A 39 -3.92 -9.00 3.86
N GLN A 40 -2.63 -8.71 3.71
CA GLN A 40 -1.86 -8.89 2.47
C GLN A 40 -2.44 -8.15 1.23
N THR A 41 -3.16 -7.06 1.45
CA THR A 41 -3.66 -6.22 0.35
C THR A 41 -2.50 -5.63 -0.43
N THR A 42 -1.57 -4.95 0.22
CA THR A 42 -0.32 -4.49 -0.38
C THR A 42 0.69 -5.63 -0.44
N ARG A 43 1.19 -5.95 -1.63
CA ARG A 43 2.21 -6.99 -1.87
C ARG A 43 3.48 -6.45 -2.49
N HIS A 44 3.41 -5.28 -3.09
CA HIS A 44 4.53 -4.57 -3.68
C HIS A 44 4.91 -3.36 -2.82
N ARG A 45 6.16 -2.96 -2.91
CA ARG A 45 6.59 -1.63 -2.45
C ARG A 45 5.94 -0.59 -3.37
N ILE A 46 5.19 0.34 -2.81
CA ILE A 46 4.50 1.38 -3.57
C ILE A 46 5.02 2.74 -3.13
N THR A 47 5.52 3.51 -4.08
CA THR A 47 5.97 4.88 -3.85
C THR A 47 4.81 5.84 -4.11
N GLY A 48 4.54 6.70 -3.15
CA GLY A 48 3.63 7.84 -3.30
C GLY A 48 4.38 9.14 -3.07
N ILE A 49 4.17 10.11 -3.93
CA ILE A 49 4.87 11.39 -3.93
C ILE A 49 3.88 12.49 -3.55
N HIS A 50 4.27 13.36 -2.64
CA HIS A 50 3.53 14.54 -2.27
C HIS A 50 4.47 15.74 -2.21
N THR A 51 4.22 16.75 -3.03
CA THR A 51 5.05 17.94 -3.12
C THR A 51 4.32 19.15 -2.56
N GLU A 52 4.95 19.83 -1.62
CA GLU A 52 4.53 21.12 -1.06
C GLU A 52 5.54 22.20 -1.41
N ALA A 53 5.22 23.46 -1.12
CA ALA A 53 6.09 24.59 -1.45
C ALA A 53 7.51 24.52 -0.84
N ALA A 54 7.67 23.85 0.30
CA ALA A 54 8.93 23.77 1.05
C ALA A 54 9.48 22.36 1.22
N ALA A 55 8.76 21.34 0.74
CA ALA A 55 9.20 19.94 0.88
C ALA A 55 8.58 19.01 -0.16
N GLN A 56 9.31 17.92 -0.47
CA GLN A 56 8.79 16.79 -1.20
C GLN A 56 8.91 15.53 -0.33
N PHE A 57 7.78 14.89 -0.09
CA PHE A 57 7.64 13.68 0.72
C PHE A 57 7.53 12.48 -0.20
N ILE A 58 8.46 11.54 -0.10
CA ILE A 58 8.47 10.31 -0.90
C ILE A 58 8.09 9.15 0.01
N PHE A 59 6.80 8.86 0.09
CA PHE A 59 6.26 7.80 0.93
C PHE A 59 6.45 6.44 0.29
N VAL A 60 6.86 5.46 1.09
CA VAL A 60 7.03 4.07 0.67
C VAL A 60 6.09 3.20 1.49
N ASP A 61 4.93 2.83 0.89
CA ASP A 61 4.03 1.83 1.48
C ASP A 61 4.64 0.44 1.34
N THR A 62 4.72 -0.27 2.45
CA THR A 62 5.28 -1.61 2.49
C THR A 62 4.19 -2.66 2.70
N PRO A 63 4.38 -3.89 2.21
CA PRO A 63 3.55 -5.01 2.63
C PRO A 63 3.47 -5.09 4.15
N GLY A 64 2.31 -5.47 4.70
CA GLY A 64 2.22 -5.76 6.12
C GLY A 64 3.11 -6.97 6.46
N PHE A 65 3.93 -6.86 7.50
CA PHE A 65 4.85 -7.92 7.91
C PHE A 65 4.10 -9.23 8.22
N GLN A 66 4.50 -10.33 7.57
CA GLN A 66 3.83 -11.63 7.63
C GLN A 66 4.60 -12.59 8.52
N MET A 67 3.92 -13.22 9.48
CA MET A 67 4.56 -14.11 10.45
C MET A 67 4.24 -15.60 10.25
N GLU A 68 3.10 -15.91 9.65
CA GLU A 68 2.53 -17.25 9.71
C GLU A 68 2.75 -18.10 8.44
N HIS A 69 3.14 -17.49 7.32
CA HIS A 69 3.29 -18.20 6.05
C HIS A 69 4.73 -18.19 5.55
N LYS A 70 5.29 -19.38 5.33
CA LYS A 70 6.71 -19.56 4.92
C LYS A 70 6.90 -19.70 3.39
N ASN A 71 5.93 -19.32 2.56
CA ASN A 71 6.09 -19.39 1.10
C ASN A 71 7.06 -18.32 0.56
N ALA A 72 7.52 -18.50 -0.69
CA ALA A 72 8.49 -17.59 -1.30
C ALA A 72 7.94 -16.16 -1.43
N LEU A 73 6.65 -16.00 -1.75
CA LEU A 73 5.99 -14.70 -1.82
C LEU A 73 6.06 -13.94 -0.48
N ASN A 74 5.78 -14.62 0.65
CA ASN A 74 5.83 -13.98 1.97
C ASN A 74 7.27 -13.62 2.37
N ARG A 75 8.27 -14.43 2.00
CA ARG A 75 9.68 -14.09 2.19
C ARG A 75 10.06 -12.84 1.41
N ALA A 76 9.63 -12.74 0.15
CA ALA A 76 9.86 -11.55 -0.68
C ALA A 76 9.22 -10.29 -0.08
N MET A 77 7.96 -10.39 0.39
CA MET A 77 7.28 -9.28 1.07
C MET A 77 8.00 -8.84 2.35
N ASN A 78 8.42 -9.76 3.21
CA ASN A 78 9.12 -9.43 4.44
C ASN A 78 10.50 -8.81 4.17
N LYS A 79 11.24 -9.33 3.17
CA LYS A 79 12.50 -8.75 2.72
C LYS A 79 12.29 -7.30 2.26
N SER A 80 11.27 -7.02 1.46
CA SER A 80 10.94 -5.66 1.01
C SER A 80 10.71 -4.70 2.18
N VAL A 81 10.10 -5.16 3.29
CA VAL A 81 9.93 -4.33 4.50
C VAL A 81 11.29 -3.99 5.14
N THR A 82 12.16 -4.99 5.35
CA THR A 82 13.46 -4.77 6.00
C THR A 82 14.39 -3.92 5.14
N ASP A 83 14.40 -4.14 3.82
CA ASP A 83 15.21 -3.37 2.88
C ASP A 83 14.74 -1.90 2.85
N THR A 84 13.42 -1.67 2.87
CA THR A 84 12.86 -0.31 2.95
C THR A 84 13.27 0.38 4.25
N LEU A 85 13.14 -0.28 5.41
CA LEU A 85 13.50 0.32 6.70
C LEU A 85 14.97 0.75 6.77
N SER A 86 15.87 0.08 6.07
CA SER A 86 17.29 0.41 6.03
C SER A 86 17.64 1.61 5.11
N SER A 87 16.77 1.93 4.15
CA SER A 87 17.04 2.88 3.05
C SER A 87 16.29 4.20 3.15
N VAL A 88 15.44 4.41 4.16
CA VAL A 88 14.62 5.63 4.30
C VAL A 88 15.19 6.62 5.32
N ASP A 89 14.74 7.86 5.25
CA ASP A 89 15.14 8.94 6.15
C ASP A 89 14.26 8.98 7.41
N VAL A 90 12.97 8.66 7.27
CA VAL A 90 11.98 8.68 8.36
C VAL A 90 11.12 7.42 8.31
N VAL A 91 10.70 6.92 9.46
CA VAL A 91 9.76 5.79 9.56
C VAL A 91 8.46 6.23 10.22
N LEU A 92 7.34 5.97 9.56
CA LEU A 92 6.00 6.08 10.13
C LEU A 92 5.58 4.69 10.63
N PHE A 93 5.56 4.51 11.94
CA PHE A 93 5.01 3.31 12.54
C PHE A 93 3.54 3.48 12.81
N VAL A 94 2.69 2.84 12.02
CA VAL A 94 1.23 3.01 12.06
C VAL A 94 0.60 1.92 12.93
N ILE A 95 -0.14 2.34 13.94
CA ILE A 95 -0.96 1.47 14.80
C ILE A 95 -2.42 1.94 14.82
N GLU A 96 -3.31 1.11 15.31
CA GLU A 96 -4.72 1.43 15.50
C GLU A 96 -4.94 2.06 16.88
N SER A 97 -5.82 3.06 16.98
CA SER A 97 -6.11 3.76 18.22
C SER A 97 -6.54 2.80 19.34
N THR A 98 -6.03 3.03 20.56
CA THR A 98 -6.24 2.25 21.78
C THR A 98 -5.90 0.75 21.69
N ARG A 99 -5.38 0.29 20.55
CA ARG A 99 -5.03 -1.10 20.33
C ARG A 99 -3.55 -1.27 19.99
N PHE A 100 -2.83 -1.91 20.90
CA PHE A 100 -1.45 -2.35 20.70
C PHE A 100 -1.32 -3.77 21.20
N ASP A 101 -1.08 -4.72 20.30
CA ASP A 101 -0.97 -6.14 20.59
C ASP A 101 0.41 -6.70 20.21
N GLU A 102 0.63 -8.02 20.41
CA GLU A 102 1.90 -8.69 20.08
C GLU A 102 2.33 -8.52 18.63
N ARG A 103 1.39 -8.35 17.69
CA ARG A 103 1.70 -8.14 16.26
C ARG A 103 2.31 -6.77 16.05
N ASP A 104 1.80 -5.74 16.74
CA ASP A 104 2.37 -4.40 16.72
C ASP A 104 3.75 -4.39 17.40
N ALA A 105 3.89 -5.07 18.56
CA ALA A 105 5.16 -5.19 19.26
C ALA A 105 6.25 -5.89 18.42
N ARG A 106 5.88 -6.85 17.59
CA ARG A 106 6.81 -7.52 16.68
C ARG A 106 7.30 -6.61 15.55
N VAL A 107 6.40 -5.79 14.98
CA VAL A 107 6.81 -4.78 13.99
C VAL A 107 7.70 -3.74 14.66
N MET A 108 7.37 -3.31 15.88
CA MET A 108 8.16 -2.34 16.64
C MET A 108 9.62 -2.80 16.85
N LYS A 109 9.86 -4.11 17.05
CA LYS A 109 11.21 -4.69 17.16
C LYS A 109 12.05 -4.58 15.88
N LEU A 110 11.44 -4.33 14.73
CA LEU A 110 12.13 -4.14 13.45
C LEU A 110 12.49 -2.68 13.20
N LEU A 111 11.99 -1.74 14.02
CA LEU A 111 12.22 -0.32 13.82
C LEU A 111 13.68 0.03 14.05
N PRO A 112 14.28 0.85 13.16
CA PRO A 112 15.67 1.25 13.31
C PRO A 112 15.84 2.23 14.48
N SER A 113 16.91 2.06 15.25
CA SER A 113 17.30 3.02 16.29
C SER A 113 18.07 4.23 15.74
N SER A 114 18.57 4.14 14.50
CA SER A 114 19.40 5.15 13.84
C SER A 114 18.62 6.18 13.00
N ARG A 115 17.30 6.03 12.90
CA ARG A 115 16.43 6.89 12.11
C ARG A 115 15.28 7.42 12.97
N PRO A 116 14.76 8.62 12.72
CA PRO A 116 13.57 9.12 13.40
C PRO A 116 12.36 8.22 13.09
N VAL A 117 11.68 7.77 14.13
CA VAL A 117 10.46 7.00 14.07
C VAL A 117 9.32 7.84 14.61
N ILE A 118 8.31 8.09 13.78
CA ILE A 118 7.09 8.78 14.17
C ILE A 118 6.01 7.73 14.39
N LEU A 119 5.43 7.71 15.59
CA LEU A 119 4.27 6.87 15.87
C LEU A 119 3.01 7.54 15.32
N VAL A 120 2.32 6.85 14.43
CA VAL A 120 1.04 7.28 13.86
C VAL A 120 -0.09 6.47 14.47
N ILE A 121 -0.91 7.10 15.31
CA ILE A 121 -2.08 6.48 15.93
C ILE A 121 -3.29 6.75 15.01
N ASN A 122 -3.64 5.77 14.19
CA ASN A 122 -4.70 5.92 13.19
C ASN A 122 -6.07 5.48 13.71
N LYS A 123 -7.13 5.86 12.99
CA LYS A 123 -8.53 5.53 13.25
C LYS A 123 -9.08 6.13 14.56
N ILE A 124 -8.60 7.32 14.93
CA ILE A 124 -9.12 8.02 16.13
C ILE A 124 -10.58 8.45 15.99
N ASP A 125 -11.11 8.44 14.77
CA ASP A 125 -12.53 8.66 14.45
C ASP A 125 -13.44 7.52 14.92
N LEU A 126 -12.89 6.34 15.19
CA LEU A 126 -13.63 5.18 15.73
C LEU A 126 -13.64 5.12 17.25
N LEU A 127 -13.00 6.08 17.95
CA LEU A 127 -13.02 6.15 19.40
C LEU A 127 -14.37 6.65 19.90
N GLU A 128 -14.94 5.94 20.85
CA GLU A 128 -16.16 6.38 21.57
C GLU A 128 -15.87 7.59 22.46
N SER A 129 -14.69 7.63 23.08
CA SER A 129 -14.23 8.74 23.90
C SER A 129 -12.80 9.15 23.56
N LYS A 130 -12.61 10.43 23.28
CA LYS A 130 -11.27 11.02 23.10
C LYS A 130 -10.43 11.00 24.39
N ALA A 131 -11.04 10.85 25.54
CA ALA A 131 -10.34 10.75 26.82
C ALA A 131 -9.42 9.52 26.91
N GLU A 132 -9.70 8.45 26.12
CA GLU A 132 -8.88 7.24 26.07
C GLU A 132 -7.55 7.46 25.33
N LEU A 133 -7.46 8.49 24.50
CA LEU A 133 -6.31 8.71 23.64
C LEU A 133 -5.07 9.16 24.42
N LEU A 134 -5.22 10.07 25.39
CA LEU A 134 -4.08 10.60 26.13
C LEU A 134 -3.37 9.54 26.98
N PRO A 135 -4.05 8.70 27.78
CA PRO A 135 -3.42 7.60 28.50
C PRO A 135 -2.75 6.58 27.57
N PHE A 136 -3.33 6.36 26.37
CA PHE A 136 -2.74 5.48 25.38
C PHE A 136 -1.44 6.06 24.81
N ILE A 137 -1.39 7.35 24.48
CA ILE A 137 -0.18 8.06 24.04
C ILE A 137 0.91 7.98 25.11
N GLU A 138 0.59 8.26 26.37
CA GLU A 138 1.55 8.18 27.49
C GLU A 138 2.13 6.77 27.65
N ARG A 139 1.31 5.73 27.48
CA ARG A 139 1.80 4.35 27.48
C ARG A 139 2.76 4.10 26.34
N MET A 140 2.38 4.47 25.11
CA MET A 140 3.19 4.23 23.93
C MET A 140 4.52 4.98 23.96
N ALA A 141 4.56 6.19 24.51
CA ALA A 141 5.78 6.97 24.68
C ALA A 141 6.83 6.28 25.59
N LYS A 142 6.42 5.33 26.42
CA LYS A 142 7.31 4.53 27.28
C LYS A 142 7.84 3.26 26.59
N GLU A 143 7.15 2.79 25.54
CA GLU A 143 7.50 1.54 24.85
C GLU A 143 8.69 1.71 23.88
N PHE A 144 8.82 2.90 23.27
CA PHE A 144 9.87 3.18 22.29
C PHE A 144 10.15 4.70 22.24
N PRO A 145 11.41 5.14 21.98
CA PRO A 145 11.77 6.55 21.88
C PRO A 145 11.33 7.16 20.53
N PHE A 146 10.01 7.33 20.37
CA PHE A 146 9.46 7.97 19.17
C PHE A 146 9.90 9.43 19.08
N ALA A 147 10.26 9.87 17.88
CA ALA A 147 10.57 11.27 17.59
C ALA A 147 9.32 12.16 17.74
N GLU A 148 8.17 11.64 17.30
CA GLU A 148 6.86 12.30 17.41
C GLU A 148 5.76 11.23 17.60
N ILE A 149 4.62 11.64 18.17
CA ILE A 149 3.40 10.81 18.24
C ILE A 149 2.25 11.62 17.66
N VAL A 150 1.69 11.15 16.53
CA VAL A 150 0.69 11.89 15.76
C VAL A 150 -0.60 11.08 15.65
N PRO A 151 -1.67 11.46 16.36
CA PRO A 151 -3.00 10.87 16.18
C PRO A 151 -3.65 11.37 14.88
N ILE A 152 -4.24 10.46 14.10
CA ILE A 152 -4.87 10.76 12.81
C ILE A 152 -6.15 9.95 12.57
N ALA A 153 -6.93 10.38 11.57
CA ALA A 153 -8.04 9.63 11.02
C ALA A 153 -7.90 9.61 9.48
N ALA A 154 -7.09 8.68 8.96
CA ALA A 154 -6.72 8.65 7.55
C ALA A 154 -7.93 8.48 6.61
N GLU A 155 -8.93 7.67 6.98
CA GLU A 155 -10.15 7.47 6.18
C GLU A 155 -11.03 8.72 6.14
N ALA A 156 -11.01 9.54 7.20
CA ALA A 156 -11.73 10.81 7.29
C ALA A 156 -10.91 12.01 6.74
N GLY A 157 -9.72 11.77 6.18
CA GLY A 157 -8.83 12.80 5.64
C GLY A 157 -8.17 13.71 6.67
N LYS A 158 -8.26 13.39 7.98
CA LYS A 158 -7.68 14.20 9.06
C LYS A 158 -6.22 13.80 9.28
N ILE A 159 -5.33 14.33 8.45
CA ILE A 159 -3.91 13.99 8.38
C ILE A 159 -2.98 15.21 8.38
N GLU A 160 -3.49 16.43 8.44
CA GLU A 160 -2.75 17.68 8.20
C GLU A 160 -1.58 17.92 9.16
N ALA A 161 -1.62 17.29 10.34
CA ALA A 161 -0.53 17.36 11.31
C ALA A 161 0.69 16.53 10.89
N LEU A 162 0.50 15.48 10.07
CA LEU A 162 1.54 14.50 9.79
C LEU A 162 2.66 15.05 8.87
N PRO A 163 2.39 15.73 7.74
CA PRO A 163 3.45 16.35 6.94
C PRO A 163 4.30 17.33 7.76
N LYS A 164 3.69 18.12 8.63
CA LYS A 164 4.38 19.06 9.51
C LYS A 164 5.28 18.36 10.53
N ALA A 165 4.86 17.22 11.05
CA ALA A 165 5.65 16.41 11.97
C ALA A 165 6.82 15.71 11.27
N ILE A 166 6.70 15.35 9.98
CA ILE A 166 7.73 14.68 9.20
C ILE A 166 8.80 15.66 8.71
N GLN A 167 8.40 16.83 8.19
CA GLN A 167 9.27 17.76 7.48
C GLN A 167 10.58 18.10 8.19
N PRO A 168 10.65 18.33 9.52
CA PRO A 168 11.91 18.65 10.21
C PRO A 168 12.98 17.56 10.11
N TYR A 169 12.58 16.32 9.90
CA TYR A 169 13.45 15.14 9.84
C TYR A 169 13.92 14.81 8.43
N LEU A 170 13.38 15.46 7.39
CA LEU A 170 13.84 15.25 6.02
C LEU A 170 15.15 15.97 5.75
N PRO A 171 16.06 15.37 4.95
CA PRO A 171 17.27 16.04 4.48
C PRO A 171 16.96 17.32 3.70
N VAL A 172 17.87 18.30 3.80
CA VAL A 172 17.88 19.45 2.90
C VAL A 172 18.39 19.00 1.53
N GLY A 173 17.61 19.26 0.48
CA GLY A 173 17.96 18.86 -0.86
C GLY A 173 16.88 19.28 -1.89
N PRO A 174 17.17 19.20 -3.18
CA PRO A 174 16.20 19.52 -4.24
C PRO A 174 15.09 18.48 -4.31
N ALA A 175 13.99 18.81 -5.00
CA ALA A 175 12.97 17.84 -5.37
C ALA A 175 13.58 16.71 -6.23
N MET A 176 13.17 15.48 -6.01
CA MET A 176 13.63 14.30 -6.73
C MET A 176 12.69 13.89 -7.86
N TYR A 177 11.44 14.34 -7.79
CA TYR A 177 10.37 14.08 -8.77
C TYR A 177 9.73 15.40 -9.19
N ASP A 178 9.05 15.39 -10.32
CA ASP A 178 8.28 16.55 -10.76
C ASP A 178 7.14 16.87 -9.78
N ALA A 179 6.74 18.14 -9.71
CA ALA A 179 5.76 18.59 -8.72
C ALA A 179 4.38 17.92 -8.89
N ASP A 180 4.04 17.54 -10.12
CA ASP A 180 2.78 16.89 -10.48
C ASP A 180 2.83 15.36 -10.39
N ASP A 181 4.01 14.80 -10.12
CA ASP A 181 4.15 13.37 -9.93
C ASP A 181 3.51 12.93 -8.60
N PHE A 182 2.69 11.90 -8.64
CA PHE A 182 2.06 11.31 -7.46
C PHE A 182 2.55 9.88 -7.15
N THR A 183 3.30 9.24 -8.09
CA THR A 183 3.89 7.91 -7.93
C THR A 183 4.96 7.66 -9.00
N ASP A 184 5.94 6.81 -8.70
CA ASP A 184 6.93 6.30 -9.68
C ASP A 184 6.40 5.10 -10.48
N ARG A 185 5.18 4.63 -10.19
CA ARG A 185 4.59 3.45 -10.82
C ARG A 185 3.90 3.81 -12.14
N ASN A 186 4.16 3.00 -13.17
CA ASN A 186 3.51 3.17 -14.46
C ASN A 186 2.03 2.73 -14.43
N GLU A 187 1.27 3.18 -15.43
CA GLU A 187 -0.17 2.87 -15.55
C GLU A 187 -0.46 1.36 -15.65
N ARG A 188 0.45 0.56 -16.20
CA ARG A 188 0.30 -0.91 -16.24
C ARG A 188 0.26 -1.52 -14.85
N PHE A 189 1.15 -1.09 -13.97
CA PHE A 189 1.18 -1.54 -12.58
C PHE A 189 -0.10 -1.13 -11.85
N LEU A 190 -0.51 0.12 -11.99
CA LEU A 190 -1.74 0.64 -11.36
C LEU A 190 -2.98 -0.12 -11.85
N ALA A 191 -3.05 -0.42 -13.15
CA ALA A 191 -4.15 -1.23 -13.71
C ALA A 191 -4.20 -2.64 -13.10
N ALA A 192 -3.06 -3.32 -12.97
CA ALA A 192 -2.98 -4.63 -12.34
C ALA A 192 -3.45 -4.59 -10.88
N GLU A 193 -2.99 -3.60 -10.11
CA GLU A 193 -3.39 -3.42 -8.71
C GLU A 193 -4.89 -3.09 -8.56
N ILE A 194 -5.47 -2.28 -9.44
CA ILE A 194 -6.91 -2.00 -9.43
C ILE A 194 -7.72 -3.28 -9.64
N ILE A 195 -7.34 -4.14 -10.60
CA ILE A 195 -8.01 -5.44 -10.79
C ILE A 195 -7.87 -6.29 -9.53
N ARG A 196 -6.65 -6.37 -8.95
CA ARG A 196 -6.38 -7.13 -7.73
C ARG A 196 -7.20 -6.63 -6.54
N GLU A 197 -7.39 -5.33 -6.40
CA GLU A 197 -8.29 -4.75 -5.38
C GLU A 197 -9.72 -5.28 -5.50
N LYS A 198 -10.27 -5.31 -6.73
CA LYS A 198 -11.64 -5.81 -6.93
C LYS A 198 -11.74 -7.30 -6.59
N ILE A 199 -10.70 -8.09 -6.88
CA ILE A 199 -10.62 -9.49 -6.44
C ILE A 199 -10.67 -9.57 -4.91
N PHE A 200 -9.89 -8.74 -4.20
CA PHE A 200 -9.89 -8.71 -2.73
C PHE A 200 -11.22 -8.27 -2.14
N ARG A 201 -11.90 -7.32 -2.75
CA ARG A 201 -13.18 -6.77 -2.25
C ARG A 201 -14.38 -7.66 -2.54
N LEU A 202 -14.44 -8.29 -3.71
CA LEU A 202 -15.63 -8.99 -4.20
C LEU A 202 -15.62 -10.50 -3.96
N LEU A 203 -14.47 -11.10 -3.64
CA LEU A 203 -14.37 -12.53 -3.40
C LEU A 203 -14.16 -12.86 -1.91
N GLY A 204 -14.43 -14.12 -1.56
CA GLY A 204 -14.20 -14.67 -0.22
C GLY A 204 -12.73 -14.68 0.20
N GLU A 205 -12.39 -15.34 1.30
CA GLU A 205 -11.06 -15.19 1.90
C GLU A 205 -9.94 -15.94 1.18
N GLU A 206 -10.23 -17.07 0.53
CA GLU A 206 -9.18 -17.97 0.00
C GLU A 206 -8.60 -17.46 -1.35
N VAL A 207 -9.46 -17.15 -2.31
CA VAL A 207 -9.04 -16.82 -3.69
C VAL A 207 -8.15 -15.57 -3.79
N PRO A 208 -8.41 -14.46 -3.08
CA PRO A 208 -7.57 -13.27 -3.16
C PRO A 208 -6.09 -13.54 -2.84
N TYR A 209 -5.81 -14.43 -1.89
CA TYR A 209 -4.44 -14.76 -1.48
C TYR A 209 -3.71 -15.61 -2.51
N ALA A 210 -4.44 -16.43 -3.25
CA ALA A 210 -3.92 -17.30 -4.30
C ALA A 210 -3.93 -16.67 -5.69
N ALA A 211 -4.37 -15.42 -5.83
CA ALA A 211 -4.46 -14.71 -7.10
C ALA A 211 -3.37 -13.65 -7.27
N SER A 212 -2.83 -13.56 -8.48
CA SER A 212 -2.01 -12.44 -8.94
C SER A 212 -2.54 -11.92 -10.28
N VAL A 213 -2.18 -10.68 -10.64
CA VAL A 213 -2.64 -10.06 -11.89
C VAL A 213 -1.44 -9.63 -12.71
N MET A 214 -1.48 -9.95 -13.99
CA MET A 214 -0.49 -9.55 -14.98
C MET A 214 -1.16 -8.82 -16.13
N ILE A 215 -0.64 -7.65 -16.50
CA ILE A 215 -1.07 -6.94 -17.71
C ILE A 215 -0.27 -7.49 -18.89
N GLU A 216 -0.95 -8.14 -19.83
CA GLU A 216 -0.32 -8.70 -21.01
C GLU A 216 -0.12 -7.64 -22.09
N GLN A 217 -1.15 -6.84 -22.32
CA GLN A 217 -1.10 -5.74 -23.28
C GLN A 217 -1.66 -4.46 -22.66
N PHE A 218 -1.01 -3.36 -22.95
CA PHE A 218 -1.44 -2.02 -22.60
C PHE A 218 -1.09 -1.09 -23.76
N THR A 219 -2.08 -0.60 -24.47
CA THR A 219 -1.92 0.31 -25.61
C THR A 219 -2.84 1.50 -25.47
N GLN A 220 -2.40 2.64 -25.98
CA GLN A 220 -3.20 3.87 -26.01
C GLN A 220 -3.49 4.21 -27.48
N GLU A 221 -4.77 4.37 -27.81
CA GLU A 221 -5.28 4.75 -29.13
C GLU A 221 -6.12 6.02 -28.94
N GLY A 222 -5.52 7.18 -29.13
CA GLY A 222 -6.18 8.46 -28.84
C GLY A 222 -6.59 8.55 -27.35
N ASN A 223 -7.88 8.70 -27.09
CA ASN A 223 -8.45 8.77 -25.73
C ASN A 223 -8.94 7.40 -25.20
N LEU A 224 -8.53 6.30 -25.85
CA LEU A 224 -8.89 4.94 -25.44
C LEU A 224 -7.63 4.17 -25.01
N ARG A 225 -7.63 3.68 -23.79
CA ARG A 225 -6.64 2.68 -23.32
C ARG A 225 -7.20 1.27 -23.51
N ARG A 226 -6.49 0.44 -24.26
CA ARG A 226 -6.80 -0.99 -24.39
C ARG A 226 -5.91 -1.80 -23.45
N ILE A 227 -6.55 -2.51 -22.54
CA ILE A 227 -5.88 -3.26 -21.48
C ILE A 227 -6.34 -4.71 -21.54
N HIS A 228 -5.37 -5.61 -21.73
CA HIS A 228 -5.57 -7.05 -21.65
C HIS A 228 -4.84 -7.57 -20.43
N ALA A 229 -5.55 -8.23 -19.54
CA ALA A 229 -5.02 -8.72 -18.26
C ALA A 229 -5.29 -10.21 -18.06
N SER A 230 -4.40 -10.88 -17.36
CA SER A 230 -4.59 -12.25 -16.87
C SER A 230 -4.58 -12.27 -15.35
N VAL A 231 -5.61 -12.87 -14.78
CA VAL A 231 -5.62 -13.25 -13.36
C VAL A 231 -5.07 -14.67 -13.25
N ILE A 232 -3.95 -14.80 -12.54
CA ILE A 232 -3.26 -16.07 -12.31
C ILE A 232 -3.75 -16.64 -10.99
N VAL A 233 -4.18 -17.91 -10.99
CA VAL A 233 -4.59 -18.65 -9.79
C VAL A 233 -3.89 -20.00 -9.74
N ASP A 234 -3.82 -20.59 -8.56
CA ASP A 234 -3.11 -21.86 -8.32
C ASP A 234 -3.90 -23.10 -8.76
N LYS A 235 -5.24 -23.11 -8.54
CA LYS A 235 -6.09 -24.29 -8.69
C LYS A 235 -7.32 -24.05 -9.56
N PRO A 236 -7.84 -25.12 -10.26
CA PRO A 236 -9.06 -25.01 -11.06
C PRO A 236 -10.30 -24.54 -10.28
N GLY A 237 -10.44 -24.97 -9.01
CA GLY A 237 -11.53 -24.51 -8.14
C GLY A 237 -11.50 -23.01 -7.88
N GLN A 238 -10.33 -22.43 -7.72
CA GLN A 238 -10.17 -20.98 -7.56
C GLN A 238 -10.57 -20.22 -8.84
N LYS A 239 -10.25 -20.77 -10.03
CA LYS A 239 -10.71 -20.24 -11.33
C LYS A 239 -12.24 -20.24 -11.40
N ALA A 240 -12.90 -21.32 -11.00
CA ALA A 240 -14.36 -21.41 -11.00
C ALA A 240 -14.99 -20.38 -10.05
N ILE A 241 -14.43 -20.21 -8.85
CA ILE A 241 -14.91 -19.20 -7.87
C ILE A 241 -14.73 -17.78 -8.40
N LEU A 242 -13.61 -17.49 -9.05
CA LEU A 242 -13.28 -16.18 -9.61
C LEU A 242 -14.21 -15.80 -10.78
N ILE A 243 -14.53 -16.76 -11.64
CA ILE A 243 -15.43 -16.54 -12.76
C ILE A 243 -16.88 -16.39 -12.26
N GLY A 244 -17.31 -17.23 -11.33
CA GLY A 244 -18.69 -17.27 -10.82
C GLY A 244 -19.66 -17.90 -11.80
N LYS A 245 -20.93 -18.08 -11.35
CA LYS A 245 -22.00 -18.67 -12.19
C LYS A 245 -22.27 -17.78 -13.41
N GLY A 246 -22.15 -18.35 -14.61
CA GLY A 246 -22.32 -17.58 -15.85
C GLY A 246 -21.35 -16.39 -16.04
N GLY A 247 -20.23 -16.35 -15.32
CA GLY A 247 -19.25 -15.26 -15.44
C GLY A 247 -19.58 -14.00 -14.62
N GLU A 248 -20.60 -14.05 -13.78
CA GLU A 248 -21.11 -12.87 -13.04
C GLU A 248 -20.05 -12.15 -12.19
N LYS A 249 -19.21 -12.92 -11.48
CA LYS A 249 -18.18 -12.33 -10.59
C LYS A 249 -17.07 -11.67 -11.40
N MET A 250 -16.58 -12.32 -12.45
CA MET A 250 -15.56 -11.73 -13.32
C MET A 250 -16.09 -10.48 -14.02
N LYS A 251 -17.35 -10.47 -14.46
CA LYS A 251 -18.01 -9.29 -15.03
C LYS A 251 -18.07 -8.14 -14.02
N ALA A 252 -18.42 -8.43 -12.76
CA ALA A 252 -18.47 -7.41 -11.70
C ALA A 252 -17.08 -6.84 -11.41
N ILE A 253 -16.04 -7.71 -11.28
CA ILE A 253 -14.64 -7.34 -11.08
C ILE A 253 -14.18 -6.43 -12.22
N SER A 254 -14.32 -6.86 -13.47
CA SER A 254 -13.86 -6.12 -14.65
C SER A 254 -14.58 -4.78 -14.80
N THR A 255 -15.91 -4.74 -14.56
CA THR A 255 -16.68 -3.51 -14.65
C THR A 255 -16.26 -2.48 -13.62
N GLN A 256 -16.06 -2.88 -12.35
CA GLN A 256 -15.63 -1.96 -11.31
C GLN A 256 -14.18 -1.52 -11.53
N ALA A 257 -13.30 -2.45 -11.93
CA ALA A 257 -11.91 -2.12 -12.24
C ALA A 257 -11.80 -1.11 -13.38
N ARG A 258 -12.56 -1.32 -14.47
CA ARG A 258 -12.59 -0.39 -15.60
C ARG A 258 -13.01 1.02 -15.18
N LYS A 259 -14.05 1.16 -14.36
CA LYS A 259 -14.54 2.46 -13.88
C LYS A 259 -13.46 3.19 -13.05
N ASP A 260 -12.79 2.47 -12.15
CA ASP A 260 -11.71 3.05 -11.34
C ASP A 260 -10.52 3.47 -12.22
N MET A 261 -10.18 2.67 -13.25
CA MET A 261 -9.13 3.01 -14.22
C MET A 261 -9.50 4.24 -15.04
N GLU A 262 -10.76 4.36 -15.51
CA GLU A 262 -11.24 5.54 -16.25
C GLU A 262 -11.11 6.82 -15.39
N THR A 263 -11.41 6.71 -14.10
CA THR A 263 -11.25 7.83 -13.16
C THR A 263 -9.78 8.19 -12.96
N LEU A 264 -8.91 7.18 -12.74
CA LEU A 264 -7.49 7.40 -12.46
C LEU A 264 -6.73 7.93 -13.68
N PHE A 265 -7.01 7.38 -14.87
CA PHE A 265 -6.28 7.71 -16.10
C PHE A 265 -6.89 8.89 -16.88
N GLY A 266 -8.06 9.39 -16.45
CA GLY A 266 -8.76 10.50 -17.13
C GLY A 266 -9.17 10.17 -18.58
N SER A 267 -9.38 8.89 -18.93
CA SER A 267 -9.65 8.45 -20.30
C SER A 267 -10.55 7.22 -20.34
N LYS A 268 -11.10 6.90 -21.52
CA LYS A 268 -11.86 5.67 -21.74
C LYS A 268 -10.96 4.44 -21.64
N VAL A 269 -11.50 3.35 -21.07
CA VAL A 269 -10.78 2.08 -20.92
C VAL A 269 -11.59 0.93 -21.53
N TYR A 270 -10.97 0.20 -22.45
CA TYR A 270 -11.37 -1.14 -22.84
C TYR A 270 -10.59 -2.13 -22.00
N LEU A 271 -11.27 -2.94 -21.21
CA LEU A 271 -10.64 -3.91 -20.31
C LEU A 271 -11.12 -5.33 -20.65
N GLU A 272 -10.18 -6.20 -20.95
CA GLU A 272 -10.40 -7.63 -21.13
C GLU A 272 -9.58 -8.41 -20.09
N VAL A 273 -10.23 -9.36 -19.40
CA VAL A 273 -9.59 -10.12 -18.30
C VAL A 273 -9.80 -11.61 -18.49
N TRP A 274 -8.71 -12.36 -18.55
CA TRP A 274 -8.72 -13.83 -18.58
C TRP A 274 -8.27 -14.42 -17.24
N VAL A 275 -8.62 -15.68 -17.01
CA VAL A 275 -8.16 -16.44 -15.85
C VAL A 275 -7.28 -17.59 -16.30
N LYS A 276 -6.03 -17.59 -15.87
CA LYS A 276 -5.03 -18.63 -16.13
C LYS A 276 -4.73 -19.41 -14.85
N ILE A 277 -4.52 -20.72 -14.99
CA ILE A 277 -4.07 -21.58 -13.88
C ILE A 277 -2.57 -21.77 -14.04
N LYS A 278 -1.83 -21.45 -12.97
CA LYS A 278 -0.39 -21.74 -12.86
C LYS A 278 -0.12 -22.28 -11.45
N SER A 279 -0.10 -23.61 -11.34
CA SER A 279 0.12 -24.27 -10.05
C SER A 279 1.47 -23.91 -9.45
N GLY A 280 1.50 -23.66 -8.14
CA GLY A 280 2.71 -23.38 -7.36
C GLY A 280 3.34 -22.01 -7.65
N TRP A 281 2.65 -21.09 -8.34
CA TRP A 281 3.24 -19.80 -8.73
C TRP A 281 3.78 -18.96 -7.55
N ALA A 282 3.17 -19.09 -6.37
CA ALA A 282 3.56 -18.34 -5.18
C ALA A 282 4.86 -18.85 -4.51
N ASP A 283 5.33 -20.04 -4.90
CA ASP A 283 6.59 -20.65 -4.48
C ASP A 283 7.64 -20.73 -5.60
N ASP A 284 7.28 -20.36 -6.83
CA ASP A 284 8.17 -20.29 -7.99
C ASP A 284 8.82 -18.90 -8.10
N GLU A 285 10.11 -18.80 -7.76
CA GLU A 285 10.87 -17.55 -7.81
C GLU A 285 10.89 -16.90 -9.20
N ARG A 286 10.90 -17.69 -10.29
CA ARG A 286 10.84 -17.16 -11.66
C ARG A 286 9.47 -16.56 -11.95
N ALA A 287 8.40 -17.24 -11.50
CA ALA A 287 7.05 -16.71 -11.61
C ALA A 287 6.89 -15.42 -10.80
N LEU A 288 7.41 -15.38 -9.57
CA LEU A 288 7.37 -14.20 -8.72
C LEU A 288 8.08 -13.01 -9.37
N LYS A 289 9.28 -13.20 -9.92
CA LYS A 289 9.99 -12.14 -10.66
C LYS A 289 9.20 -11.66 -11.88
N SER A 290 8.61 -12.57 -12.67
CA SER A 290 7.78 -12.19 -13.83
C SER A 290 6.52 -11.41 -13.46
N LEU A 291 6.06 -11.54 -12.21
CA LEU A 291 4.92 -10.83 -11.64
C LEU A 291 5.33 -9.56 -10.86
N GLY A 292 6.63 -9.18 -10.90
CA GLY A 292 7.16 -8.00 -10.24
C GLY A 292 7.37 -8.14 -8.74
N TYR A 293 7.39 -9.37 -8.21
CA TYR A 293 7.74 -9.64 -6.82
C TYR A 293 9.24 -9.90 -6.69
N GLY A 294 9.93 -9.18 -5.82
CA GLY A 294 11.35 -9.42 -5.53
C GLY A 294 12.35 -8.54 -6.30
N ASP A 295 11.89 -7.56 -7.06
CA ASP A 295 12.70 -6.46 -7.57
C ASP A 295 12.62 -5.30 -6.55
N ALA A 296 13.58 -5.29 -5.64
CA ALA A 296 13.87 -4.16 -4.77
C ALA A 296 15.38 -3.94 -4.75
#